data_5c46a840e0da4baa55f721e2c29768b9
#
_entry.id   5c46a840e0da4baa55f721e2c29768b9
#
_cell.length_a   1.000
_cell.length_b   1.000
_cell.length_c   1.000
_cell.angle_alpha   90.00
_cell.angle_beta   90.00
_cell.angle_gamma   90.00
#
_symmetry.space_group_name_H-M   'P 1'
#
loop_
_entity.id
_entity.type
_entity.pdbx_description
1 polymer ?
#
loop_
_entity_poly.entity_id
_entity_poly.type
_entity_poly.pdbx_seq_one_letter_code
_entity_poly.pdbx_strand_id
1 'polypeptide(L)'
;MNDLIEIRWHGRGGQGAKTASLLLADAAFNTGKYIQGFPEYGAERMGAPITAYNRISTTPIRIHCNIYNPDYVVVVDDTLLHSVDVTAGLKESGAIIINTTKDGETLKRLLKGYKGHIYTIDARTVSIEALGKYFPNTPMLAVVVKVTGIIPEKDFLQDMEGSFKHKFAKKPEVIGGNMKALEIALQKVVKVQ
;
A
#
# COMPACT_ATOMS: atom_id res chain seq x y z
N MET A 1 -13.90 7.15 -19.63
CA MET A 1 -13.57 6.40 -18.40
C MET A 1 -12.76 7.31 -17.51
N ASN A 2 -13.06 7.36 -16.23
CA ASN A 2 -12.27 8.19 -15.32
C ASN A 2 -10.93 7.47 -15.11
N ASP A 3 -9.86 8.04 -15.64
CA ASP A 3 -8.51 7.45 -15.65
C ASP A 3 -7.77 7.70 -14.32
N LEU A 4 -8.43 8.35 -13.37
CA LEU A 4 -7.89 8.67 -12.07
C LEU A 4 -8.11 7.50 -11.11
N ILE A 5 -7.01 6.95 -10.59
CA ILE A 5 -7.01 5.94 -9.54
C ILE A 5 -6.67 6.61 -8.21
N GLU A 6 -7.51 6.41 -7.22
CA GLU A 6 -7.37 6.96 -5.88
C GLU A 6 -7.15 5.85 -4.85
N ILE A 7 -6.06 5.95 -4.09
CA ILE A 7 -5.65 4.96 -3.07
C ILE A 7 -5.52 5.66 -1.72
N ARG A 8 -6.13 5.08 -0.69
CA ARG A 8 -6.00 5.54 0.70
C ARG A 8 -5.32 4.47 1.55
N TRP A 9 -4.23 4.86 2.19
CA TRP A 9 -3.45 4.02 3.08
C TRP A 9 -3.80 4.29 4.53
N HIS A 10 -4.00 3.24 5.31
CA HIS A 10 -4.15 3.28 6.76
C HIS A 10 -3.01 2.51 7.42
N GLY A 11 -2.32 3.15 8.35
CA GLY A 11 -1.24 2.55 9.12
C GLY A 11 -1.09 3.21 10.47
N ARG A 12 -0.04 2.85 11.20
CA ARG A 12 0.35 3.55 12.42
C ARG A 12 1.68 4.26 12.22
N GLY A 13 1.90 5.33 12.96
CA GLY A 13 3.18 6.04 12.98
C GLY A 13 4.34 5.06 13.20
N GLY A 14 5.36 5.12 12.32
CA GLY A 14 6.52 4.23 12.34
C GLY A 14 6.42 2.97 11.45
N GLN A 15 5.26 2.62 10.92
CA GLN A 15 5.09 1.43 10.06
C GLN A 15 5.36 1.66 8.57
N GLY A 16 5.66 2.90 8.18
CA GLY A 16 6.10 3.24 6.83
C GLY A 16 4.99 3.37 5.77
N ALA A 17 3.72 3.52 6.13
CA ALA A 17 2.62 3.74 5.18
C ALA A 17 2.87 4.99 4.31
N LYS A 18 3.31 6.11 4.90
CA LYS A 18 3.75 7.31 4.18
C LYS A 18 4.88 7.00 3.19
N THR A 19 5.89 6.24 3.63
CA THR A 19 7.02 5.88 2.77
C THR A 19 6.57 5.02 1.59
N ALA A 20 5.67 4.05 1.82
CA ALA A 20 5.14 3.21 0.76
C ALA A 20 4.33 4.03 -0.27
N SER A 21 3.48 4.96 0.20
CA SER A 21 2.71 5.82 -0.72
C SER A 21 3.61 6.72 -1.57
N LEU A 22 4.70 7.26 -1.02
CA LEU A 22 5.66 8.07 -1.78
C LEU A 22 6.44 7.22 -2.78
N LEU A 23 6.92 6.03 -2.40
CA LEU A 23 7.60 5.11 -3.33
C LEU A 23 6.67 4.66 -4.47
N LEU A 24 5.38 4.43 -4.19
CA LEU A 24 4.39 4.13 -5.23
C LEU A 24 4.23 5.30 -6.21
N ALA A 25 4.20 6.52 -5.67
CA ALA A 25 4.12 7.73 -6.48
C ALA A 25 5.34 7.86 -7.41
N ASP A 26 6.53 7.70 -6.87
CA ASP A 26 7.79 7.78 -7.64
C ASP A 26 7.82 6.71 -8.75
N ALA A 27 7.50 5.45 -8.42
CA ALA A 27 7.45 4.36 -9.39
C ALA A 27 6.42 4.61 -10.50
N ALA A 28 5.24 5.12 -10.16
CA ALA A 28 4.22 5.47 -11.16
C ALA A 28 4.66 6.65 -12.05
N PHE A 29 5.34 7.65 -11.47
CA PHE A 29 5.89 8.77 -12.22
C PHE A 29 6.89 8.31 -13.29
N ASN A 30 7.76 7.37 -12.95
CA ASN A 30 8.76 6.83 -13.87
C ASN A 30 8.14 6.07 -15.06
N THR A 31 6.85 5.70 -14.99
CA THR A 31 6.08 5.16 -16.12
C THR A 31 5.35 6.23 -16.95
N GLY A 32 5.63 7.51 -16.71
CA GLY A 32 5.04 8.63 -17.45
C GLY A 32 3.64 9.05 -17.00
N LYS A 33 3.22 8.60 -15.79
CA LYS A 33 1.92 8.99 -15.21
C LYS A 33 2.02 10.27 -14.40
N TYR A 34 0.90 10.99 -14.31
CA TYR A 34 0.72 12.07 -13.37
C TYR A 34 0.39 11.49 -12.00
N ILE A 35 1.04 12.00 -10.95
CA ILE A 35 0.92 11.47 -9.60
C ILE A 35 0.71 12.57 -8.55
N GLN A 36 0.02 12.19 -7.48
CA GLN A 36 0.07 12.90 -6.21
C GLN A 36 0.26 11.84 -5.12
N GLY A 37 1.24 12.05 -4.23
CA GLY A 37 1.46 11.24 -3.03
C GLY A 37 1.61 12.16 -1.84
N PHE A 38 0.71 12.05 -0.86
CA PHE A 38 0.73 12.94 0.30
C PHE A 38 0.18 12.24 1.55
N PRO A 39 0.78 12.54 2.74
CA PRO A 39 0.21 12.11 4.01
C PRO A 39 -0.85 13.10 4.49
N GLU A 40 -1.77 12.63 5.31
CA GLU A 40 -2.60 13.48 6.14
C GLU A 40 -1.83 13.81 7.43
N TYR A 41 -1.57 15.10 7.62
CA TYR A 41 -0.89 15.57 8.82
C TYR A 41 -1.89 15.76 9.97
N GLY A 42 -1.72 14.98 11.02
CA GLY A 42 -2.44 15.11 12.28
C GLY A 42 -1.48 15.21 13.47
N ALA A 43 -1.95 14.98 14.68
CA ALA A 43 -1.10 14.87 15.86
C ALA A 43 -0.21 13.61 15.73
N GLU A 44 0.91 13.75 15.05
CA GLU A 44 1.84 12.64 14.78
C GLU A 44 2.47 12.15 16.09
N ARG A 45 2.06 10.94 16.50
CA ARG A 45 2.70 10.20 17.59
C ARG A 45 3.05 8.81 17.09
N MET A 46 4.19 8.30 17.55
CA MET A 46 4.56 6.91 17.30
C MET A 46 3.38 5.99 17.68
N GLY A 47 2.95 5.11 16.77
CA GLY A 47 1.83 4.20 16.98
C GLY A 47 0.42 4.78 16.78
N ALA A 48 0.26 6.10 16.65
CA ALA A 48 -1.04 6.69 16.33
C ALA A 48 -1.51 6.30 14.91
N PRO A 49 -2.83 6.19 14.65
CA PRO A 49 -3.34 6.02 13.31
C PRO A 49 -2.89 7.16 12.39
N ILE A 50 -2.42 6.83 11.21
CA ILE A 50 -2.05 7.78 10.15
C ILE A 50 -2.72 7.38 8.84
N THR A 51 -2.97 8.38 8.00
CA THR A 51 -3.48 8.20 6.65
C THR A 51 -2.50 8.77 5.64
N ALA A 52 -2.36 8.11 4.49
CA ALA A 52 -1.63 8.63 3.35
C ALA A 52 -2.43 8.33 2.07
N TYR A 53 -2.13 9.06 1.01
CA TYR A 53 -2.92 9.04 -0.21
C TYR A 53 -2.06 8.96 -1.46
N ASN A 54 -2.59 8.31 -2.49
CA ASN A 54 -2.08 8.41 -3.86
C ASN A 54 -3.23 8.74 -4.81
N ARG A 55 -2.96 9.64 -5.77
CA ARG A 55 -3.69 9.80 -7.02
C ARG A 55 -2.76 9.51 -8.17
N ILE A 56 -3.20 8.68 -9.09
CA ILE A 56 -2.43 8.26 -10.26
C ILE A 56 -3.33 8.37 -11.48
N SER A 57 -2.85 9.02 -12.54
CA SER A 57 -3.62 9.28 -13.76
C SER A 57 -2.73 9.36 -14.98
N THR A 58 -3.24 9.10 -16.17
CA THR A 58 -2.56 9.38 -17.44
C THR A 58 -2.75 10.84 -17.88
N THR A 59 -3.60 11.61 -17.20
CA THR A 59 -3.85 13.04 -17.45
C THR A 59 -3.51 13.90 -16.22
N PRO A 60 -3.26 15.21 -16.39
CA PRO A 60 -2.89 16.10 -15.28
C PRO A 60 -3.94 16.12 -14.15
N ILE A 61 -3.48 15.92 -12.92
CA ILE A 61 -4.33 15.94 -11.73
C ILE A 61 -4.42 17.36 -11.18
N ARG A 62 -5.65 17.90 -11.11
CA ARG A 62 -5.93 19.27 -10.64
C ARG A 62 -6.66 19.32 -9.29
N ILE A 63 -6.86 18.16 -8.64
CA ILE A 63 -7.56 18.01 -7.36
C ILE A 63 -6.53 18.10 -6.25
N HIS A 64 -6.81 18.88 -5.18
CA HIS A 64 -5.87 19.08 -4.05
C HIS A 64 -6.48 18.78 -2.67
N CYS A 65 -7.67 18.16 -2.60
CA CYS A 65 -8.27 17.72 -1.35
C CYS A 65 -7.84 16.31 -0.96
N ASN A 66 -8.18 15.87 0.26
CA ASN A 66 -8.04 14.47 0.68
C ASN A 66 -8.91 13.54 -0.18
N ILE A 67 -8.58 12.24 -0.17
CA ILE A 67 -9.32 11.22 -0.90
C ILE A 67 -10.44 10.68 0.00
N TYR A 68 -11.68 11.03 -0.33
CA TYR A 68 -12.87 10.60 0.41
C TYR A 68 -13.51 9.34 -0.17
N ASN A 69 -13.42 9.14 -1.51
CA ASN A 69 -14.02 8.01 -2.20
C ASN A 69 -12.95 7.19 -2.95
N PRO A 70 -12.06 6.47 -2.24
CA PRO A 70 -10.97 5.74 -2.86
C PRO A 70 -11.46 4.57 -3.73
N ASP A 71 -10.68 4.23 -4.76
CA ASP A 71 -10.82 2.98 -5.51
C ASP A 71 -10.19 1.81 -4.74
N TYR A 72 -9.11 2.09 -4.01
CA TYR A 72 -8.39 1.10 -3.20
C TYR A 72 -8.11 1.63 -1.81
N VAL A 73 -8.28 0.75 -0.82
CA VAL A 73 -7.86 1.00 0.56
C VAL A 73 -6.76 0.01 0.93
N VAL A 74 -5.70 0.49 1.56
CA VAL A 74 -4.58 -0.31 2.02
C VAL A 74 -4.47 -0.21 3.53
N VAL A 75 -4.53 -1.33 4.23
CA VAL A 75 -4.43 -1.41 5.69
C VAL A 75 -3.12 -2.10 6.07
N VAL A 76 -2.16 -1.31 6.52
CA VAL A 76 -0.82 -1.78 6.90
C VAL A 76 -0.83 -2.47 8.27
N ASP A 77 -1.79 -2.11 9.12
CA ASP A 77 -1.98 -2.66 10.47
C ASP A 77 -3.45 -3.03 10.68
N ASP A 78 -3.74 -4.32 10.77
CA ASP A 78 -5.11 -4.83 10.88
C ASP A 78 -5.77 -4.53 12.23
N THR A 79 -5.03 -4.09 13.25
CA THR A 79 -5.62 -3.61 14.50
C THR A 79 -6.46 -2.34 14.30
N LEU A 80 -6.22 -1.60 13.22
CA LEU A 80 -7.02 -0.42 12.85
C LEU A 80 -8.46 -0.77 12.48
N LEU A 81 -8.73 -2.00 12.04
CA LEU A 81 -10.09 -2.47 11.72
C LEU A 81 -11.06 -2.39 12.92
N HIS A 82 -10.54 -2.31 14.13
CA HIS A 82 -11.34 -2.17 15.36
C HIS A 82 -11.62 -0.73 15.75
N SER A 83 -10.84 0.24 15.27
CA SER A 83 -10.88 1.63 15.72
C SER A 83 -11.15 2.66 14.63
N VAL A 84 -10.96 2.28 13.37
CA VAL A 84 -11.14 3.15 12.20
C VAL A 84 -12.07 2.48 11.22
N ASP A 85 -13.04 3.22 10.68
CA ASP A 85 -13.82 2.75 9.55
C ASP A 85 -13.01 2.89 8.25
N VAL A 86 -12.19 1.89 7.96
CA VAL A 86 -11.31 1.86 6.78
C VAL A 86 -12.09 1.74 5.48
N THR A 87 -13.38 1.33 5.54
CA THR A 87 -14.24 1.18 4.36
C THR A 87 -15.01 2.44 4.02
N ALA A 88 -14.96 3.47 4.87
CA ALA A 88 -15.67 4.72 4.64
C ALA A 88 -15.36 5.31 3.25
N GLY A 89 -16.39 5.47 2.43
CA GLY A 89 -16.29 6.01 1.06
C GLY A 89 -15.63 5.08 0.03
N LEU A 90 -15.14 3.89 0.41
CA LEU A 90 -14.60 2.92 -0.55
C LEU A 90 -15.68 2.49 -1.54
N LYS A 91 -15.38 2.60 -2.84
CA LYS A 91 -16.32 2.23 -3.90
C LYS A 91 -16.68 0.73 -3.82
N GLU A 92 -17.91 0.37 -4.16
CA GLU A 92 -18.34 -1.05 -4.19
C GLU A 92 -17.53 -1.87 -5.22
N SER A 93 -17.13 -1.26 -6.32
CA SER A 93 -16.23 -1.86 -7.33
C SER A 93 -14.77 -1.86 -6.91
N GLY A 94 -14.44 -1.28 -5.77
CA GLY A 94 -13.09 -1.12 -5.28
C GLY A 94 -12.54 -2.37 -4.59
N ALA A 95 -11.34 -2.23 -4.05
CA ALA A 95 -10.69 -3.30 -3.30
C ALA A 95 -10.05 -2.80 -2.01
N ILE A 96 -10.02 -3.66 -1.01
CA ILE A 96 -9.26 -3.45 0.22
C ILE A 96 -8.13 -4.48 0.32
N ILE A 97 -6.93 -4.00 0.64
CA ILE A 97 -5.71 -4.78 0.77
C ILE A 97 -5.26 -4.72 2.22
N ILE A 98 -5.15 -5.85 2.90
CA ILE A 98 -4.94 -5.89 4.35
C ILE A 98 -3.71 -6.74 4.70
N ASN A 99 -2.80 -6.19 5.49
CA ASN A 99 -1.75 -6.96 6.15
C ASN A 99 -2.35 -7.70 7.33
N THR A 100 -2.65 -8.98 7.16
CA THR A 100 -3.29 -9.80 8.19
C THR A 100 -3.14 -11.29 7.91
N THR A 101 -3.26 -12.09 8.95
CA THR A 101 -3.41 -13.55 8.89
C THR A 101 -4.84 -14.00 9.19
N LYS A 102 -5.79 -13.08 9.40
CA LYS A 102 -7.19 -13.40 9.67
C LYS A 102 -7.86 -14.00 8.45
N ASP A 103 -8.77 -14.93 8.69
CA ASP A 103 -9.59 -15.57 7.66
C ASP A 103 -10.65 -14.60 7.08
N GLY A 104 -11.21 -14.97 5.92
CA GLY A 104 -12.18 -14.15 5.20
C GLY A 104 -13.48 -13.89 5.98
N GLU A 105 -13.96 -14.84 6.77
CA GLU A 105 -15.19 -14.67 7.57
C GLU A 105 -14.98 -13.66 8.70
N THR A 106 -13.82 -13.69 9.34
CA THR A 106 -13.43 -12.69 10.35
C THR A 106 -13.32 -11.31 9.73
N LEU A 107 -12.69 -11.20 8.54
CA LEU A 107 -12.56 -9.94 7.83
C LEU A 107 -13.90 -9.37 7.39
N LYS A 108 -14.82 -10.17 6.86
CA LYS A 108 -16.17 -9.73 6.49
C LYS A 108 -16.90 -9.08 7.67
N ARG A 109 -16.79 -9.66 8.87
CA ARG A 109 -17.38 -9.08 10.08
C ARG A 109 -16.73 -7.75 10.46
N LEU A 110 -15.39 -7.68 10.45
CA LEU A 110 -14.64 -6.48 10.80
C LEU A 110 -14.86 -5.35 9.80
N LEU A 111 -15.04 -5.67 8.52
CA LEU A 111 -15.32 -4.72 7.45
C LEU A 111 -16.81 -4.40 7.29
N LYS A 112 -17.63 -4.73 8.29
CA LYS A 112 -19.07 -4.41 8.33
C LYS A 112 -19.84 -4.88 7.10
N GLY A 113 -19.46 -6.03 6.55
CA GLY A 113 -20.11 -6.62 5.38
C GLY A 113 -19.79 -5.93 4.06
N TYR A 114 -18.64 -5.27 3.95
CA TYR A 114 -18.13 -4.75 2.67
C TYR A 114 -18.17 -5.84 1.60
N LYS A 115 -18.77 -5.52 0.43
CA LYS A 115 -19.08 -6.50 -0.63
C LYS A 115 -18.08 -6.51 -1.78
N GLY A 116 -17.15 -5.55 -1.82
CA GLY A 116 -16.11 -5.46 -2.85
C GLY A 116 -14.99 -6.47 -2.61
N HIS A 117 -13.92 -6.34 -3.36
CA HIS A 117 -12.80 -7.28 -3.32
C HIS A 117 -11.94 -7.10 -2.07
N ILE A 118 -11.58 -8.21 -1.44
CA ILE A 118 -10.69 -8.26 -0.26
C ILE A 118 -9.45 -9.07 -0.62
N TYR A 119 -8.28 -8.46 -0.45
CA TYR A 119 -6.97 -9.10 -0.62
C TYR A 119 -6.22 -9.08 0.70
N THR A 120 -5.50 -10.16 0.98
CA THR A 120 -4.71 -10.30 2.21
C THR A 120 -3.29 -10.73 1.92
N ILE A 121 -2.40 -10.38 2.82
CA ILE A 121 -1.02 -10.85 2.87
C ILE A 121 -0.54 -10.83 4.33
N ASP A 122 0.26 -11.81 4.73
CA ASP A 122 1.06 -11.73 5.95
C ASP A 122 2.38 -10.98 5.67
N ALA A 123 2.28 -9.66 5.54
CA ALA A 123 3.42 -8.80 5.30
C ALA A 123 4.41 -8.79 6.48
N ARG A 124 3.95 -9.17 7.69
CA ARG A 124 4.81 -9.34 8.86
C ARG A 124 5.80 -10.48 8.64
N THR A 125 5.31 -11.67 8.34
CA THR A 125 6.17 -12.83 8.07
C THR A 125 7.09 -12.58 6.89
N VAL A 126 6.57 -12.02 5.79
CA VAL A 126 7.38 -11.69 4.61
C VAL A 126 8.53 -10.74 4.96
N SER A 127 8.26 -9.68 5.73
CA SER A 127 9.31 -8.71 6.09
C SER A 127 10.35 -9.31 7.04
N ILE A 128 9.94 -10.13 8.00
CA ILE A 128 10.87 -10.81 8.93
C ILE A 128 11.74 -11.80 8.16
N GLU A 129 11.15 -12.59 7.25
CA GLU A 129 11.88 -13.57 6.42
C GLU A 129 12.92 -12.90 5.51
N ALA A 130 12.56 -11.79 4.89
CA ALA A 130 13.41 -11.13 3.89
C ALA A 130 14.38 -10.09 4.50
N LEU A 131 13.97 -9.40 5.57
CA LEU A 131 14.67 -8.24 6.13
C LEU A 131 15.19 -8.47 7.55
N GLY A 132 14.82 -9.59 8.19
CA GLY A 132 15.14 -9.86 9.61
C GLY A 132 14.43 -8.94 10.61
N LYS A 133 13.51 -8.07 10.14
CA LYS A 133 12.80 -7.06 10.94
C LYS A 133 11.41 -6.81 10.40
N TYR A 134 10.52 -6.31 11.25
CA TYR A 134 9.17 -5.95 10.88
C TYR A 134 9.12 -4.60 10.13
N PHE A 135 9.07 -4.66 8.82
CA PHE A 135 8.88 -3.52 7.91
C PHE A 135 7.80 -3.86 6.87
N PRO A 136 6.51 -3.78 7.23
CA PRO A 136 5.42 -4.24 6.37
C PRO A 136 5.20 -3.36 5.12
N ASN A 137 5.74 -2.16 5.11
CA ASN A 137 5.54 -1.20 4.02
C ASN A 137 6.09 -1.72 2.67
N THR A 138 7.24 -2.40 2.66
CA THR A 138 7.83 -2.93 1.41
C THR A 138 6.96 -4.05 0.81
N PRO A 139 6.58 -5.13 1.53
CA PRO A 139 5.66 -6.12 0.97
C PRO A 139 4.29 -5.53 0.62
N MET A 140 3.73 -4.63 1.42
CA MET A 140 2.44 -4.00 1.12
C MET A 140 2.46 -3.18 -0.18
N LEU A 141 3.58 -2.49 -0.47
CA LEU A 141 3.77 -1.75 -1.71
C LEU A 141 3.68 -2.68 -2.93
N ALA A 142 4.35 -3.83 -2.89
CA ALA A 142 4.30 -4.81 -3.97
C ALA A 142 2.88 -5.35 -4.20
N VAL A 143 2.15 -5.65 -3.12
CA VAL A 143 0.76 -6.12 -3.21
C VAL A 143 -0.16 -5.07 -3.84
N VAL A 144 0.03 -3.79 -3.50
CA VAL A 144 -0.74 -2.70 -4.13
C VAL A 144 -0.50 -2.68 -5.63
N VAL A 145 0.75 -2.77 -6.09
CA VAL A 145 1.06 -2.82 -7.53
C VAL A 145 0.40 -4.03 -8.20
N LYS A 146 0.49 -5.21 -7.58
CA LYS A 146 -0.12 -6.44 -8.06
C LYS A 146 -1.64 -6.34 -8.23
N VAL A 147 -2.32 -5.85 -7.20
CA VAL A 147 -3.78 -5.79 -7.15
C VAL A 147 -4.35 -4.68 -8.05
N THR A 148 -3.67 -3.55 -8.11
CA THR A 148 -4.13 -2.40 -8.91
C THR A 148 -3.75 -2.49 -10.38
N GLY A 149 -2.67 -3.19 -10.72
CA GLY A 149 -2.15 -3.26 -12.09
C GLY A 149 -1.69 -1.91 -12.66
N ILE A 150 -1.49 -0.89 -11.82
CA ILE A 150 -1.13 0.47 -12.27
C ILE A 150 0.27 0.57 -12.87
N ILE A 151 1.15 -0.37 -12.51
CA ILE A 151 2.51 -0.49 -13.03
C ILE A 151 2.73 -1.97 -13.37
N PRO A 152 3.30 -2.33 -14.54
CA PRO A 152 3.73 -3.69 -14.80
C PRO A 152 4.72 -4.17 -13.74
N GLU A 153 4.57 -5.39 -13.22
CA GLU A 153 5.39 -5.92 -12.12
C GLU A 153 6.90 -5.83 -12.42
N LYS A 154 7.28 -6.13 -13.67
CA LYS A 154 8.68 -6.06 -14.11
C LYS A 154 9.25 -4.65 -14.00
N ASP A 155 8.51 -3.66 -14.49
CA ASP A 155 8.93 -2.26 -14.48
C ASP A 155 9.00 -1.73 -13.05
N PHE A 156 8.03 -2.12 -12.22
CA PHE A 156 8.02 -1.82 -10.79
C PHE A 156 9.26 -2.38 -10.07
N LEU A 157 9.61 -3.65 -10.27
CA LEU A 157 10.79 -4.24 -9.63
C LEU A 157 12.09 -3.56 -10.08
N GLN A 158 12.20 -3.24 -11.36
CA GLN A 158 13.36 -2.52 -11.88
C GLN A 158 13.49 -1.12 -11.29
N ASP A 159 12.39 -0.38 -11.19
CA ASP A 159 12.37 0.95 -10.59
C ASP A 159 12.73 0.90 -9.10
N MET A 160 12.16 -0.07 -8.36
CA MET A 160 12.44 -0.24 -6.93
C MET A 160 13.89 -0.60 -6.66
N GLU A 161 14.54 -1.39 -7.52
CA GLU A 161 15.97 -1.67 -7.39
C GLU A 161 16.80 -0.39 -7.50
N GLY A 162 16.48 0.48 -8.47
CA GLY A 162 17.11 1.79 -8.63
C GLY A 162 16.88 2.70 -7.42
N SER A 163 15.63 2.82 -6.97
CA SER A 163 15.24 3.61 -5.81
C SER A 163 15.93 3.13 -4.52
N PHE A 164 16.03 1.83 -4.31
CA PHE A 164 16.74 1.28 -3.14
C PHE A 164 18.25 1.49 -3.22
N LYS A 165 18.87 1.37 -4.40
CA LYS A 165 20.28 1.70 -4.59
C LYS A 165 20.59 3.14 -4.20
N HIS A 166 19.73 4.07 -4.60
CA HIS A 166 19.87 5.48 -4.22
C HIS A 166 19.62 5.71 -2.72
N LYS A 167 18.51 5.19 -2.19
CA LYS A 167 18.09 5.39 -0.80
C LYS A 167 19.03 4.73 0.20
N PHE A 168 19.55 3.56 -0.12
CA PHE A 168 20.41 2.75 0.74
C PHE A 168 21.88 2.75 0.28
N ALA A 169 22.34 3.80 -0.41
CA ALA A 169 23.72 3.91 -0.88
C ALA A 169 24.78 3.68 0.22
N LYS A 170 24.46 4.05 1.48
CA LYS A 170 25.33 3.84 2.65
C LYS A 170 25.15 2.49 3.33
N LYS A 171 24.18 1.66 2.91
CA LYS A 171 23.83 0.35 3.49
C LYS A 171 23.36 -0.59 2.39
N PRO A 172 24.21 -0.92 1.40
CA PRO A 172 23.82 -1.71 0.24
C PRO A 172 23.36 -3.13 0.61
N GLU A 173 23.79 -3.65 1.77
CA GLU A 173 23.41 -4.96 2.28
C GLU A 173 21.89 -5.13 2.50
N VAL A 174 21.14 -4.03 2.69
CA VAL A 174 19.68 -4.11 2.88
C VAL A 174 18.89 -4.14 1.57
N ILE A 175 19.54 -3.85 0.43
CA ILE A 175 18.85 -3.78 -0.89
C ILE A 175 18.31 -5.15 -1.27
N GLY A 176 19.14 -6.20 -1.19
CA GLY A 176 18.74 -7.56 -1.54
C GLY A 176 17.54 -8.05 -0.71
N GLY A 177 17.53 -7.77 0.59
CA GLY A 177 16.40 -8.09 1.47
C GLY A 177 15.11 -7.36 1.07
N ASN A 178 15.20 -6.07 0.73
CA ASN A 178 14.03 -5.31 0.27
C ASN A 178 13.51 -5.84 -1.07
N MET A 179 14.37 -6.15 -2.03
CA MET A 179 13.95 -6.77 -3.31
C MET A 179 13.30 -8.12 -3.09
N LYS A 180 13.89 -8.99 -2.27
CA LYS A 180 13.30 -10.28 -1.89
C LYS A 180 11.91 -10.12 -1.25
N ALA A 181 11.72 -9.12 -0.38
CA ALA A 181 10.42 -8.84 0.23
C ALA A 181 9.35 -8.46 -0.80
N LEU A 182 9.70 -7.67 -1.83
CA LEU A 182 8.80 -7.34 -2.95
C LEU A 182 8.40 -8.60 -3.72
N GLU A 183 9.37 -9.41 -4.14
CA GLU A 183 9.16 -10.62 -4.95
C GLU A 183 8.28 -11.64 -4.22
N ILE A 184 8.57 -11.91 -2.94
CA ILE A 184 7.76 -12.82 -2.11
C ILE A 184 6.32 -12.29 -1.99
N ALA A 185 6.14 -10.99 -1.78
CA ALA A 185 4.83 -10.39 -1.61
C ALA A 185 3.97 -10.48 -2.88
N LEU A 186 4.57 -10.29 -4.07
CA LEU A 186 3.89 -10.47 -5.35
C LEU A 186 3.34 -11.89 -5.53
N GLN A 187 3.97 -12.90 -4.92
CA GLN A 187 3.55 -14.31 -5.02
C GLN A 187 2.55 -14.71 -3.92
N LYS A 188 2.67 -14.13 -2.72
CA LYS A 188 1.92 -14.56 -1.51
C LYS A 188 0.60 -13.81 -1.28
N VAL A 189 0.25 -12.81 -2.10
CA VAL A 189 -1.05 -12.14 -1.97
C VAL A 189 -2.20 -13.08 -2.29
N VAL A 190 -3.24 -13.07 -1.46
CA VAL A 190 -4.43 -13.93 -1.60
C VAL A 190 -5.67 -13.06 -1.78
N LYS A 191 -6.51 -13.39 -2.75
CA LYS A 191 -7.86 -12.84 -2.88
C LYS A 191 -8.80 -13.70 -2.03
N VAL A 192 -9.42 -13.11 -1.01
CA VAL A 192 -10.34 -13.81 -0.10
C VAL A 192 -11.82 -13.49 -0.38
N GLN A 193 -12.07 -12.46 -1.18
CA GLN A 193 -13.40 -12.10 -1.71
C GLN A 193 -13.28 -11.40 -3.06
#